data_79fefa52a4840fa83da3b4d411e60aec
#
_entry.id   79fefa52a4840fa83da3b4d411e60aec
#
_cell.length_a   1.000
_cell.length_b   1.000
_cell.length_c   1.000
_cell.angle_alpha   90.00
_cell.angle_beta   90.00
_cell.angle_gamma   90.00
#
_symmetry.space_group_name_H-M   'P 1'
#
loop_
_entity.id
_entity.type
_entity.pdbx_description
1 polymer ?
#
loop_
_entity_poly.entity_id
_entity_poly.type
_entity_poly.pdbx_seq_one_letter_code
_entity_poly.pdbx_strand_id
1 'polypeptide(L)'
;MYNQPFYFEEGKTEIKNKKIIIFCIIIAIITIGIIVFTGILAYKMINNKKDNLGLEQLSGENTIGMEENSTEVKEEENIAEVEESPEPENTPTAKQTSKFPKHDYNAALESQLPQYSEEIAKKVVNVYFEKSKKIYLTFDDGPSARTPEVLDILKKYNVKATFFVLGSNVETKPELVKREYEEGHFIAIHGYSHKYSQVYSSPQAVLDEYNQTLNAVRNAIGIPNYNPHLFRFPGGSSGGPYDDVKKEAIELLKQNGITHTNWNCLSGDAAGSTTVEAMWDEINQSSAGDDNLVILMHDAGDKKVTVEFLPQLIEKYQNEGYEFCNYYDIMCE
;
A
#
# COMPACT_ATOMS: atom_id res chain seq x y z
N MET A 1 11.78 55.25 32.06
CA MET A 1 13.26 55.44 32.03
C MET A 1 13.90 54.14 31.57
N TYR A 2 14.77 54.26 30.57
CA TYR A 2 15.65 53.31 29.95
C TYR A 2 15.09 52.18 29.12
N ASN A 3 14.94 52.47 27.82
CA ASN A 3 15.08 51.59 26.67
C ASN A 3 16.46 50.89 26.68
N GLN A 4 16.48 49.58 26.45
CA GLN A 4 17.65 48.86 25.95
C GLN A 4 17.29 48.21 24.60
N PRO A 5 18.13 48.30 23.55
CA PRO A 5 17.80 47.89 22.22
C PRO A 5 18.07 46.40 21.98
N PHE A 6 17.12 45.75 21.33
CA PHE A 6 17.25 44.43 20.72
C PHE A 6 18.22 44.50 19.50
N TYR A 7 19.46 44.15 19.70
CA TYR A 7 20.39 43.83 18.61
C TYR A 7 21.27 42.67 19.08
N PHE A 8 20.96 41.43 18.74
CA PHE A 8 21.93 40.30 18.72
C PHE A 8 21.30 38.94 18.30
N GLU A 9 20.44 38.84 17.30
CA GLU A 9 20.03 37.52 16.80
C GLU A 9 20.09 37.34 15.29
N GLU A 10 20.17 38.39 14.48
CA GLU A 10 20.15 38.22 13.00
C GLU A 10 21.41 37.55 12.43
N GLY A 11 22.58 37.77 12.98
CA GLY A 11 23.83 37.24 12.45
C GLY A 11 24.02 35.71 12.59
N LYS A 12 23.44 35.10 13.65
CA LYS A 12 23.54 33.65 13.86
C LYS A 12 22.61 32.85 12.92
N THR A 13 21.48 33.41 12.60
CA THR A 13 20.47 32.79 11.68
C THR A 13 20.99 32.80 10.25
N GLU A 14 21.63 33.88 9.81
CA GLU A 14 22.21 33.99 8.47
C GLU A 14 23.38 33.03 8.22
N ILE A 15 24.26 32.84 9.21
CA ILE A 15 25.37 31.88 9.12
C ILE A 15 24.86 30.44 9.10
N LYS A 16 23.81 30.11 9.87
CA LYS A 16 23.19 28.79 9.91
C LYS A 16 22.53 28.46 8.56
N ASN A 17 21.83 29.43 7.98
CA ASN A 17 21.19 29.27 6.66
C ASN A 17 22.21 29.11 5.54
N LYS A 18 23.33 29.85 5.54
CA LYS A 18 24.43 29.67 4.57
C LYS A 18 25.06 28.27 4.64
N LYS A 19 25.24 27.72 5.85
CA LYS A 19 25.78 26.35 6.02
C LYS A 19 24.82 25.30 5.52
N ILE A 20 23.50 25.46 5.72
CA ILE A 20 22.46 24.56 5.21
C ILE A 20 22.44 24.61 3.68
N ILE A 21 22.50 25.80 3.07
CA ILE A 21 22.54 25.95 1.61
C ILE A 21 23.77 25.25 1.02
N ILE A 22 24.94 25.44 1.59
CA ILE A 22 26.18 24.78 1.12
C ILE A 22 26.06 23.26 1.26
N PHE A 23 25.50 22.74 2.35
CA PHE A 23 25.29 21.33 2.55
C PHE A 23 24.32 20.73 1.51
N CYS A 24 23.22 21.42 1.20
CA CYS A 24 22.28 21.01 0.14
C CYS A 24 22.93 21.01 -1.25
N ILE A 25 23.79 21.97 -1.56
CA ILE A 25 24.52 22.01 -2.83
C ILE A 25 25.49 20.83 -2.96
N ILE A 26 26.20 20.47 -1.86
CA ILE A 26 27.11 19.31 -1.86
C ILE A 26 26.34 18.02 -2.10
N ILE A 27 25.20 17.83 -1.43
CA ILE A 27 24.35 16.66 -1.64
C ILE A 27 23.86 16.60 -3.10
N ALA A 28 23.42 17.72 -3.68
CA ALA A 28 22.99 17.77 -5.06
C ALA A 28 24.09 17.38 -6.06
N ILE A 29 25.34 17.79 -5.82
CA ILE A 29 26.50 17.42 -6.65
C ILE A 29 26.79 15.91 -6.54
N ILE A 30 26.73 15.35 -5.32
CA ILE A 30 26.95 13.92 -5.10
C ILE A 30 25.87 13.09 -5.79
N THR A 31 24.60 13.50 -5.69
CA THR A 31 23.49 12.77 -6.33
C THR A 31 23.58 12.81 -7.86
N ILE A 32 23.97 13.96 -8.45
CA ILE A 32 24.21 14.06 -9.90
C ILE A 32 25.37 13.13 -10.30
N GLY A 33 26.45 13.07 -9.52
CA GLY A 33 27.59 12.18 -9.77
C GLY A 33 27.17 10.70 -9.78
N ILE A 34 26.32 10.27 -8.84
CA ILE A 34 25.79 8.90 -8.76
C ILE A 34 24.93 8.57 -10.00
N ILE A 35 24.05 9.49 -10.42
CA ILE A 35 23.19 9.29 -11.58
C ILE A 35 24.02 9.14 -12.86
N VAL A 36 25.04 9.97 -13.05
CA VAL A 36 25.93 9.88 -14.21
C VAL A 36 26.71 8.56 -14.20
N PHE A 37 27.22 8.15 -13.04
CA PHE A 37 27.98 6.89 -12.90
C PHE A 37 27.11 5.66 -13.16
N THR A 38 25.90 5.62 -12.65
CA THR A 38 24.93 4.54 -12.91
C THR A 38 24.50 4.50 -14.38
N GLY A 39 24.33 5.65 -15.00
CA GLY A 39 24.06 5.76 -16.44
C GLY A 39 25.18 5.19 -17.32
N ILE A 40 26.45 5.46 -16.97
CA ILE A 40 27.61 4.92 -17.68
C ILE A 40 27.71 3.38 -17.51
N LEU A 41 27.43 2.88 -16.29
CA LEU A 41 27.39 1.43 -16.02
C LEU A 41 26.30 0.73 -16.84
N ALA A 42 25.09 1.29 -16.87
CA ALA A 42 23.97 0.75 -17.64
C ALA A 42 24.29 0.75 -19.14
N TYR A 43 24.89 1.83 -19.67
CA TYR A 43 25.33 1.92 -21.07
C TYR A 43 26.36 0.84 -21.42
N LYS A 44 27.35 0.60 -20.54
CA LYS A 44 28.35 -0.47 -20.74
C LYS A 44 27.72 -1.87 -20.72
N MET A 45 26.74 -2.12 -19.82
CA MET A 45 26.04 -3.40 -19.77
C MET A 45 25.22 -3.67 -21.04
N ILE A 46 24.54 -2.64 -21.58
CA ILE A 46 23.76 -2.76 -22.81
C ILE A 46 24.65 -3.05 -24.02
N ASN A 47 25.81 -2.39 -24.12
CA ASN A 47 26.76 -2.64 -25.22
C ASN A 47 27.42 -4.02 -25.12
N ASN A 48 27.85 -4.48 -23.94
CA ASN A 48 28.35 -5.84 -23.75
C ASN A 48 27.31 -6.92 -24.12
N LYS A 49 26.01 -6.65 -23.91
CA LYS A 49 24.94 -7.56 -24.30
C LYS A 49 24.70 -7.60 -25.81
N LYS A 50 24.95 -6.49 -26.53
CA LYS A 50 24.89 -6.42 -28.00
C LYS A 50 26.05 -7.20 -28.66
N ASP A 51 27.23 -7.13 -28.08
CA ASP A 51 28.41 -7.84 -28.60
C ASP A 51 28.31 -9.38 -28.42
N ASN A 52 27.57 -9.84 -27.39
CA ASN A 52 27.29 -11.26 -27.18
C ASN A 52 26.12 -11.84 -27.99
N LEU A 53 25.25 -11.00 -28.55
CA LEU A 53 24.13 -11.42 -29.40
C LEU A 53 24.48 -11.51 -30.90
N GLY A 54 25.70 -11.13 -31.28
CA GLY A 54 26.20 -11.17 -32.66
C GLY A 54 26.81 -12.51 -33.12
N LEU A 55 26.84 -13.54 -32.27
CA LEU A 55 27.55 -14.80 -32.56
C LEU A 55 26.67 -16.05 -32.65
N GLU A 56 25.35 -15.96 -32.58
CA GLU A 56 24.45 -17.13 -32.73
C GLU A 56 23.37 -16.91 -33.82
N GLN A 57 23.78 -16.65 -35.04
CA GLN A 57 22.95 -16.88 -36.22
C GLN A 57 23.77 -17.46 -37.35
N LEU A 58 23.99 -18.76 -37.32
CA LEU A 58 24.27 -19.60 -38.50
C LEU A 58 24.24 -21.08 -38.07
N SER A 59 23.08 -21.72 -38.20
CA SER A 59 23.00 -23.10 -38.75
C SER A 59 21.63 -23.74 -38.49
N GLY A 60 20.97 -24.16 -39.54
CA GLY A 60 20.22 -25.41 -39.62
C GLY A 60 18.71 -25.31 -39.79
N GLU A 61 18.26 -25.18 -41.02
CA GLU A 61 16.96 -25.69 -41.50
C GLU A 61 16.79 -27.20 -41.23
N ASN A 62 15.59 -27.66 -40.86
CA ASN A 62 14.75 -28.57 -41.64
C ASN A 62 13.59 -29.21 -40.85
N THR A 63 12.38 -28.97 -41.32
CA THR A 63 11.33 -29.88 -41.85
C THR A 63 10.55 -30.82 -40.92
N ILE A 64 9.21 -30.51 -40.87
CA ILE A 64 8.01 -31.36 -41.10
C ILE A 64 7.76 -32.58 -40.19
N GLY A 65 6.51 -32.57 -39.63
CA GLY A 65 5.85 -33.78 -39.17
C GLY A 65 4.55 -33.50 -38.37
N MET A 66 3.44 -33.41 -39.04
CA MET A 66 2.11 -33.57 -38.45
C MET A 66 1.94 -35.04 -38.02
N GLU A 67 1.33 -35.23 -36.85
CA GLU A 67 0.42 -36.39 -36.64
C GLU A 67 -0.52 -36.07 -35.47
N GLU A 68 -1.82 -36.05 -35.80
CA GLU A 68 -2.93 -36.14 -34.87
C GLU A 68 -2.95 -37.56 -34.25
N ASN A 69 -3.21 -37.64 -32.95
CA ASN A 69 -3.84 -38.85 -32.42
C ASN A 69 -4.71 -38.53 -31.20
N SER A 70 -6.00 -38.67 -31.43
CA SER A 70 -7.07 -38.71 -30.45
C SER A 70 -7.02 -40.04 -29.70
N THR A 71 -7.08 -40.00 -28.36
CA THR A 71 -7.51 -41.19 -27.60
C THR A 71 -8.36 -40.77 -26.41
N GLU A 72 -9.62 -41.11 -26.49
CA GLU A 72 -10.58 -41.18 -25.38
C GLU A 72 -10.08 -42.16 -24.32
N VAL A 73 -10.15 -41.81 -23.06
CA VAL A 73 -10.13 -42.75 -21.93
C VAL A 73 -11.19 -42.37 -20.92
N LYS A 74 -12.00 -43.37 -20.63
CA LYS A 74 -13.20 -43.44 -19.82
C LYS A 74 -12.96 -43.07 -18.35
N GLU A 75 -14.01 -42.47 -17.75
CA GLU A 75 -14.26 -42.37 -16.32
C GLU A 75 -14.23 -43.75 -15.63
N GLU A 76 -13.53 -43.86 -14.53
CA GLU A 76 -13.80 -44.81 -13.46
C GLU A 76 -13.85 -44.03 -12.14
N GLU A 77 -15.05 -44.00 -11.56
CA GLU A 77 -15.28 -43.55 -10.17
C GLU A 77 -14.56 -44.50 -9.18
N ASN A 78 -13.75 -43.94 -8.32
CA ASN A 78 -13.29 -44.61 -7.09
C ASN A 78 -13.57 -43.71 -5.91
N ILE A 79 -14.61 -44.09 -5.16
CA ILE A 79 -14.95 -43.53 -3.87
C ILE A 79 -13.95 -44.11 -2.87
N ALA A 80 -13.05 -43.25 -2.33
CA ALA A 80 -12.23 -43.59 -1.17
C ALA A 80 -12.68 -42.75 0.02
N GLU A 81 -13.07 -43.41 1.09
CA GLU A 81 -13.38 -42.88 2.41
C GLU A 81 -12.26 -41.95 2.88
N VAL A 82 -12.64 -40.73 3.29
CA VAL A 82 -11.74 -39.76 3.93
C VAL A 82 -11.75 -40.09 5.43
N GLU A 83 -10.68 -40.67 5.94
CA GLU A 83 -10.39 -40.70 7.37
C GLU A 83 -10.19 -39.29 7.90
N GLU A 84 -10.95 -38.96 8.93
CA GLU A 84 -10.91 -37.74 9.71
C GLU A 84 -9.55 -37.65 10.44
N SER A 85 -8.69 -36.73 10.02
CA SER A 85 -7.42 -36.42 10.69
C SER A 85 -7.68 -35.48 11.87
N PRO A 86 -7.09 -35.71 13.06
CA PRO A 86 -7.39 -34.92 14.25
C PRO A 86 -6.87 -33.48 14.13
N GLU A 87 -7.72 -32.56 14.56
CA GLU A 87 -7.47 -31.14 14.74
C GLU A 87 -6.21 -30.92 15.60
N PRO A 88 -5.27 -30.02 15.22
CA PRO A 88 -4.18 -29.66 16.13
C PRO A 88 -4.70 -28.69 17.19
N GLU A 89 -4.85 -29.20 18.41
CA GLU A 89 -5.02 -28.40 19.62
C GLU A 89 -3.79 -27.52 19.88
N ASN A 90 -4.07 -26.29 20.33
CA ASN A 90 -3.17 -25.26 20.84
C ASN A 90 -2.65 -24.22 19.86
N THR A 91 -3.55 -23.27 19.51
CA THR A 91 -3.14 -21.93 19.17
C THR A 91 -3.11 -21.07 20.45
N PRO A 92 -2.03 -20.35 20.76
CA PRO A 92 -2.05 -19.41 21.89
C PRO A 92 -3.01 -18.28 21.56
N THR A 93 -4.14 -18.26 22.25
CA THR A 93 -5.11 -17.16 22.19
C THR A 93 -4.48 -15.94 22.86
N ALA A 94 -3.75 -15.14 22.11
CA ALA A 94 -3.37 -13.81 22.55
C ALA A 94 -4.67 -13.01 22.75
N LYS A 95 -4.98 -12.72 24.01
CA LYS A 95 -6.07 -11.81 24.37
C LYS A 95 -5.68 -10.41 23.94
N GLN A 96 -6.03 -10.05 22.72
CA GLN A 96 -6.00 -8.68 22.25
C GLN A 96 -7.13 -7.92 22.96
N THR A 97 -6.81 -7.23 24.04
CA THR A 97 -7.71 -6.26 24.67
C THR A 97 -7.54 -4.93 23.92
N SER A 98 -8.16 -4.81 22.75
CA SER A 98 -8.34 -3.53 22.10
C SER A 98 -9.10 -2.60 23.05
N LYS A 99 -8.54 -1.43 23.35
CA LYS A 99 -9.18 -0.37 24.14
C LYS A 99 -10.32 0.33 23.39
N PHE A 100 -10.44 0.07 22.09
CA PHE A 100 -11.45 0.65 21.23
C PHE A 100 -12.65 -0.30 21.13
N PRO A 101 -13.89 0.20 21.09
CA PRO A 101 -15.04 -0.63 20.87
C PRO A 101 -14.82 -1.39 19.56
N LYS A 102 -14.85 -2.72 19.61
CA LYS A 102 -14.88 -3.54 18.40
C LYS A 102 -16.06 -3.04 17.60
N HIS A 103 -15.82 -2.58 16.36
CA HIS A 103 -16.90 -2.31 15.45
C HIS A 103 -17.74 -3.58 15.33
N ASP A 104 -18.97 -3.52 15.81
CA ASP A 104 -19.93 -4.59 15.61
C ASP A 104 -20.52 -4.42 14.23
N TYR A 105 -19.90 -5.07 13.25
CA TYR A 105 -20.30 -5.01 11.84
C TYR A 105 -21.73 -5.54 11.60
N ASN A 106 -22.36 -6.15 12.62
CA ASN A 106 -23.74 -6.63 12.59
C ASN A 106 -24.73 -5.60 13.18
N ALA A 107 -24.23 -4.57 13.88
CA ALA A 107 -25.08 -3.51 14.40
C ALA A 107 -25.22 -2.40 13.36
N ALA A 108 -26.44 -2.00 13.05
CA ALA A 108 -26.92 -0.95 12.14
C ALA A 108 -25.79 -0.12 11.45
N LEU A 109 -25.35 -0.57 10.28
CA LEU A 109 -24.22 -0.06 9.50
C LEU A 109 -24.21 1.45 9.29
N GLU A 110 -25.36 2.10 9.29
CA GLU A 110 -25.48 3.55 9.09
C GLU A 110 -24.85 4.39 10.20
N SER A 111 -24.77 3.88 11.43
CA SER A 111 -24.17 4.59 12.57
C SER A 111 -22.65 4.45 12.67
N GLN A 112 -22.05 3.63 11.81
CA GLN A 112 -20.61 3.32 11.80
C GLN A 112 -19.93 3.69 10.49
N LEU A 113 -20.57 4.49 9.65
CA LEU A 113 -19.95 4.98 8.41
C LEU A 113 -18.83 5.97 8.74
N PRO A 114 -17.74 5.94 7.97
CA PRO A 114 -16.65 6.91 8.11
C PRO A 114 -17.18 8.35 8.01
N GLN A 115 -16.62 9.24 8.82
CA GLN A 115 -16.98 10.64 8.89
C GLN A 115 -15.80 11.51 8.43
N TYR A 116 -16.11 12.72 7.97
CA TYR A 116 -15.10 13.73 7.69
C TYR A 116 -15.29 14.94 8.61
N SER A 117 -14.19 15.34 9.23
CA SER A 117 -14.02 16.65 9.86
C SER A 117 -12.55 17.08 9.72
N GLU A 118 -12.30 18.38 9.90
CA GLU A 118 -10.92 18.89 9.94
C GLU A 118 -10.09 18.24 11.08
N GLU A 119 -10.75 17.83 12.16
CA GLU A 119 -10.11 17.14 13.28
C GLU A 119 -9.72 15.72 12.88
N ILE A 120 -10.64 14.97 12.28
CA ILE A 120 -10.36 13.62 11.75
C ILE A 120 -9.23 13.67 10.70
N ALA A 121 -9.29 14.61 9.76
CA ALA A 121 -8.25 14.79 8.76
C ALA A 121 -6.87 15.03 9.39
N LYS A 122 -6.81 15.83 10.46
CA LYS A 122 -5.56 16.03 11.23
C LYS A 122 -5.09 14.75 11.94
N LYS A 123 -6.00 13.95 12.50
CA LYS A 123 -5.64 12.65 13.12
C LYS A 123 -5.06 11.70 12.08
N VAL A 124 -5.65 11.61 10.89
CA VAL A 124 -5.14 10.79 9.77
C VAL A 124 -3.70 11.18 9.42
N VAL A 125 -3.42 12.49 9.27
CA VAL A 125 -2.07 12.96 8.94
C VAL A 125 -1.09 12.78 10.10
N ASN A 126 -1.55 12.86 11.34
CA ASN A 126 -0.70 12.78 12.53
C ASN A 126 -0.46 11.34 13.03
N VAL A 127 -1.13 10.33 12.45
CA VAL A 127 -0.99 8.93 12.89
C VAL A 127 0.46 8.45 12.92
N TYR A 128 1.30 8.98 12.04
CA TYR A 128 2.75 8.65 11.98
C TYR A 128 3.57 9.17 13.16
N PHE A 129 3.10 10.24 13.81
CA PHE A 129 3.84 10.95 14.86
C PHE A 129 3.44 10.51 16.25
N GLU A 130 2.40 9.70 16.38
CA GLU A 130 1.98 9.14 17.66
C GLU A 130 2.98 8.10 18.16
N LYS A 131 3.14 8.01 19.49
CA LYS A 131 4.03 7.04 20.15
C LYS A 131 3.22 6.04 20.97
N SER A 132 2.44 5.22 20.27
CA SER A 132 1.47 4.32 20.91
C SER A 132 1.62 2.84 20.52
N LYS A 133 2.68 2.46 19.80
CA LYS A 133 2.89 1.10 19.28
C LYS A 133 1.69 0.54 18.52
N LYS A 134 1.22 1.30 17.54
CA LYS A 134 0.13 0.87 16.65
C LYS A 134 0.66 0.55 15.25
N ILE A 135 0.05 -0.44 14.63
CA ILE A 135 0.29 -0.83 13.24
C ILE A 135 -0.99 -0.74 12.43
N TYR A 136 -0.90 -0.02 11.34
CA TYR A 136 -1.90 0.05 10.28
C TYR A 136 -1.37 -0.71 9.07
N LEU A 137 -1.82 -1.96 8.88
CA LEU A 137 -1.52 -2.70 7.65
C LEU A 137 -2.33 -2.10 6.52
N THR A 138 -1.67 -1.72 5.44
CA THR A 138 -2.33 -1.15 4.27
C THR A 138 -1.93 -1.87 3.00
N PHE A 139 -2.93 -2.19 2.15
CA PHE A 139 -2.75 -2.88 0.89
C PHE A 139 -3.28 -2.02 -0.25
N ASP A 140 -2.43 -1.74 -1.23
CA ASP A 140 -2.77 -0.95 -2.41
C ASP A 140 -2.98 -1.86 -3.64
N ASP A 141 -3.64 -1.35 -4.68
CA ASP A 141 -3.83 -1.95 -6.00
C ASP A 141 -4.79 -3.15 -6.09
N GLY A 142 -5.40 -3.57 -5.01
CA GLY A 142 -6.43 -4.60 -5.00
C GLY A 142 -7.78 -4.14 -5.59
N PRO A 143 -8.79 -5.06 -5.62
CA PRO A 143 -8.65 -6.49 -5.36
C PRO A 143 -8.01 -7.27 -6.51
N SER A 144 -7.33 -8.37 -6.19
CA SER A 144 -6.68 -9.23 -7.17
C SER A 144 -6.84 -10.73 -6.83
N ALA A 145 -6.09 -11.59 -7.54
CA ALA A 145 -5.99 -13.00 -7.20
C ALA A 145 -5.26 -13.26 -5.86
N ARG A 146 -4.53 -12.27 -5.32
CA ARG A 146 -3.85 -12.38 -4.02
C ARG A 146 -4.73 -11.96 -2.84
N THR A 147 -5.73 -11.14 -3.09
CA THR A 147 -6.65 -10.63 -2.05
C THR A 147 -7.26 -11.75 -1.17
N PRO A 148 -7.76 -12.89 -1.72
CA PRO A 148 -8.29 -13.97 -0.89
C PRO A 148 -7.25 -14.55 0.09
N GLU A 149 -6.00 -14.72 -0.35
CA GLU A 149 -4.92 -15.27 0.48
C GLU A 149 -4.55 -14.30 1.61
N VAL A 150 -4.51 -12.99 1.31
CA VAL A 150 -4.29 -11.93 2.32
C VAL A 150 -5.42 -11.94 3.35
N LEU A 151 -6.69 -12.01 2.91
CA LEU A 151 -7.86 -12.05 3.80
C LEU A 151 -7.86 -13.28 4.72
N ASP A 152 -7.52 -14.46 4.19
CA ASP A 152 -7.43 -15.69 4.98
C ASP A 152 -6.37 -15.58 6.08
N ILE A 153 -5.22 -14.97 5.78
CA ILE A 153 -4.16 -14.71 6.77
C ILE A 153 -4.65 -13.71 7.83
N LEU A 154 -5.21 -12.57 7.42
CA LEU A 154 -5.72 -11.57 8.34
C LEU A 154 -6.78 -12.14 9.28
N LYS A 155 -7.66 -12.98 8.74
CA LYS A 155 -8.69 -13.69 9.50
C LYS A 155 -8.08 -14.67 10.51
N LYS A 156 -7.11 -15.49 10.10
CA LYS A 156 -6.39 -16.44 10.95
C LYS A 156 -5.77 -15.76 12.16
N TYR A 157 -5.16 -14.59 11.96
CA TYR A 157 -4.50 -13.83 13.04
C TYR A 157 -5.44 -12.84 13.76
N ASN A 158 -6.70 -12.78 13.37
CA ASN A 158 -7.70 -11.83 13.89
C ASN A 158 -7.22 -10.37 13.79
N VAL A 159 -6.58 -10.00 12.68
CA VAL A 159 -6.08 -8.67 12.38
C VAL A 159 -6.96 -8.01 11.33
N LYS A 160 -7.21 -6.70 11.48
CA LYS A 160 -7.91 -5.90 10.48
C LYS A 160 -6.94 -4.96 9.78
N ALA A 161 -7.18 -4.72 8.49
CA ALA A 161 -6.33 -3.92 7.62
C ALA A 161 -7.15 -2.84 6.90
N THR A 162 -6.46 -2.00 6.14
CA THR A 162 -7.07 -1.05 5.20
C THR A 162 -6.65 -1.41 3.79
N PHE A 163 -7.62 -1.51 2.89
CA PHE A 163 -7.42 -1.75 1.47
C PHE A 163 -7.68 -0.46 0.69
N PHE A 164 -6.68 0.00 -0.04
CA PHE A 164 -6.79 1.13 -0.97
C PHE A 164 -7.03 0.57 -2.37
N VAL A 165 -8.31 0.47 -2.75
CA VAL A 165 -8.73 -0.27 -3.92
C VAL A 165 -8.69 0.56 -5.20
N LEU A 166 -8.45 -0.10 -6.33
CA LEU A 166 -8.59 0.45 -7.68
C LEU A 166 -9.99 0.18 -8.24
N GLY A 167 -10.70 1.21 -8.67
CA GLY A 167 -12.08 1.08 -9.15
C GLY A 167 -12.24 0.08 -10.29
N SER A 168 -11.31 0.03 -11.23
CA SER A 168 -11.29 -0.95 -12.32
C SER A 168 -11.20 -2.40 -11.82
N ASN A 169 -10.50 -2.64 -10.71
CA ASN A 169 -10.39 -3.95 -10.10
C ASN A 169 -11.64 -4.29 -9.28
N VAL A 170 -12.23 -3.30 -8.59
CA VAL A 170 -13.51 -3.45 -7.88
C VAL A 170 -14.62 -3.91 -8.83
N GLU A 171 -14.73 -3.29 -10.02
CA GLU A 171 -15.74 -3.68 -11.01
C GLU A 171 -15.57 -5.11 -11.53
N THR A 172 -14.33 -5.62 -11.57
CA THR A 172 -14.04 -6.97 -12.05
C THR A 172 -14.17 -8.05 -10.96
N LYS A 173 -14.04 -7.68 -9.67
CA LYS A 173 -14.06 -8.59 -8.52
C LYS A 173 -14.85 -7.99 -7.33
N PRO A 174 -16.12 -7.58 -7.55
CA PRO A 174 -16.90 -6.92 -6.51
C PRO A 174 -17.11 -7.80 -5.26
N GLU A 175 -17.14 -9.14 -5.45
CA GLU A 175 -17.28 -10.10 -4.37
C GLU A 175 -16.11 -10.07 -3.37
N LEU A 176 -14.89 -9.72 -3.84
CA LEU A 176 -13.73 -9.60 -2.96
C LEU A 176 -13.81 -8.34 -2.10
N VAL A 177 -14.20 -7.20 -2.66
CA VAL A 177 -14.42 -5.96 -1.91
C VAL A 177 -15.55 -6.12 -0.90
N LYS A 178 -16.60 -6.84 -1.28
CA LYS A 178 -17.67 -7.18 -0.34
C LYS A 178 -17.13 -8.02 0.82
N ARG A 179 -16.29 -9.03 0.54
CA ARG A 179 -15.65 -9.85 1.56
C ARG A 179 -14.72 -9.03 2.46
N GLU A 180 -13.88 -8.15 1.90
CA GLU A 180 -13.04 -7.22 2.65
C GLU A 180 -13.88 -6.41 3.65
N TYR A 181 -14.99 -5.84 3.19
CA TYR A 181 -15.91 -5.05 4.01
C TYR A 181 -16.59 -5.91 5.09
N GLU A 182 -17.17 -7.05 4.73
CA GLU A 182 -17.87 -7.95 5.66
C GLU A 182 -16.93 -8.56 6.72
N GLU A 183 -15.67 -8.76 6.40
CA GLU A 183 -14.66 -9.22 7.36
C GLU A 183 -14.09 -8.06 8.23
N GLY A 184 -14.56 -6.83 8.04
CA GLY A 184 -14.26 -5.68 8.90
C GLY A 184 -12.99 -4.93 8.55
N HIS A 185 -12.53 -5.04 7.33
CA HIS A 185 -11.44 -4.22 6.81
C HIS A 185 -11.96 -2.87 6.33
N PHE A 186 -11.14 -1.83 6.45
CA PHE A 186 -11.48 -0.50 5.96
C PHE A 186 -11.20 -0.42 4.46
N ILE A 187 -12.22 -0.01 3.68
CA ILE A 187 -12.07 0.16 2.22
C ILE A 187 -11.86 1.63 1.92
N ALA A 188 -10.69 1.98 1.41
CA ALA A 188 -10.32 3.33 0.97
C ALA A 188 -10.07 3.37 -0.54
N ILE A 189 -9.82 4.55 -1.09
CA ILE A 189 -9.74 4.77 -2.53
C ILE A 189 -8.30 5.01 -2.98
N HIS A 190 -7.85 4.28 -4.05
CA HIS A 190 -6.53 4.45 -4.67
C HIS A 190 -6.58 5.01 -6.11
N GLY A 191 -7.73 5.47 -6.54
CA GLY A 191 -8.04 5.86 -7.92
C GLY A 191 -8.74 4.73 -8.67
N TYR A 192 -9.09 5.00 -9.91
CA TYR A 192 -9.81 4.03 -10.74
C TYR A 192 -8.88 3.26 -11.67
N SER A 193 -8.03 3.98 -12.40
CA SER A 193 -7.24 3.43 -13.51
C SER A 193 -5.79 3.06 -13.14
N HIS A 194 -5.24 3.66 -12.09
CA HIS A 194 -3.81 3.66 -11.73
C HIS A 194 -2.87 4.15 -12.85
N LYS A 195 -3.41 4.77 -13.90
CA LYS A 195 -2.61 5.32 -15.00
C LYS A 195 -2.24 6.77 -14.70
N TYR A 196 -0.99 7.03 -14.35
CA TYR A 196 -0.52 8.35 -13.89
C TYR A 196 -0.86 9.48 -14.87
N SER A 197 -0.77 9.25 -16.19
CA SER A 197 -1.14 10.24 -17.20
C SER A 197 -2.65 10.54 -17.26
N GLN A 198 -3.50 9.66 -16.72
CA GLN A 198 -4.94 9.86 -16.59
C GLN A 198 -5.26 10.46 -15.23
N VAL A 199 -4.86 9.80 -14.15
CA VAL A 199 -5.08 10.23 -12.76
C VAL A 199 -4.58 11.67 -12.55
N TYR A 200 -3.39 11.99 -13.06
CA TYR A 200 -2.74 13.29 -12.85
C TYR A 200 -2.80 14.22 -14.06
N SER A 201 -3.78 14.03 -14.96
CA SER A 201 -4.00 14.95 -16.08
C SER A 201 -4.49 16.33 -15.61
N SER A 202 -5.16 16.40 -14.46
CA SER A 202 -5.57 17.62 -13.77
C SER A 202 -5.96 17.30 -12.31
N PRO A 203 -6.07 18.29 -11.41
CA PRO A 203 -6.64 18.11 -10.07
C PRO A 203 -8.05 17.53 -10.10
N GLN A 204 -8.87 17.95 -11.07
CA GLN A 204 -10.24 17.43 -11.23
C GLN A 204 -10.24 15.95 -11.62
N ALA A 205 -9.28 15.48 -12.43
CA ALA A 205 -9.18 14.08 -12.79
C ALA A 205 -8.92 13.19 -11.55
N VAL A 206 -8.16 13.66 -10.57
CA VAL A 206 -7.96 12.94 -9.30
C VAL A 206 -9.28 12.79 -8.55
N LEU A 207 -10.09 13.84 -8.46
CA LEU A 207 -11.40 13.79 -7.83
C LEU A 207 -12.38 12.90 -8.61
N ASP A 208 -12.32 12.93 -9.94
CA ASP A 208 -13.16 12.08 -10.80
C ASP A 208 -12.81 10.60 -10.62
N GLU A 209 -11.51 10.25 -10.56
CA GLU A 209 -11.02 8.90 -10.26
C GLU A 209 -11.47 8.42 -8.86
N TYR A 210 -11.45 9.31 -7.86
CA TYR A 210 -12.00 9.03 -6.54
C TYR A 210 -13.49 8.70 -6.61
N ASN A 211 -14.29 9.55 -7.23
CA ASN A 211 -15.73 9.41 -7.30
C ASN A 211 -16.17 8.18 -8.10
N GLN A 212 -15.47 7.87 -9.19
CA GLN A 212 -15.73 6.68 -9.98
C GLN A 212 -15.48 5.41 -9.16
N THR A 213 -14.36 5.34 -8.45
CA THR A 213 -14.04 4.20 -7.57
C THR A 213 -15.01 4.10 -6.40
N LEU A 214 -15.38 5.22 -5.79
CA LEU A 214 -16.37 5.24 -4.73
C LEU A 214 -17.71 4.63 -5.16
N ASN A 215 -18.16 4.93 -6.39
CA ASN A 215 -19.38 4.34 -6.93
C ASN A 215 -19.24 2.83 -7.15
N ALA A 216 -18.10 2.36 -7.65
CA ALA A 216 -17.82 0.93 -7.78
C ALA A 216 -17.83 0.22 -6.41
N VAL A 217 -17.20 0.80 -5.39
CA VAL A 217 -17.19 0.27 -4.01
C VAL A 217 -18.62 0.21 -3.45
N ARG A 218 -19.40 1.28 -3.56
CA ARG A 218 -20.80 1.31 -3.10
C ARG A 218 -21.66 0.20 -3.71
N ASN A 219 -21.49 -0.03 -4.99
CA ASN A 219 -22.18 -1.11 -5.70
C ASN A 219 -21.73 -2.49 -5.20
N ALA A 220 -20.42 -2.69 -5.01
CA ALA A 220 -19.86 -3.96 -4.56
C ALA A 220 -20.32 -4.35 -3.15
N ILE A 221 -20.29 -3.40 -2.20
CA ILE A 221 -20.68 -3.66 -0.80
C ILE A 221 -22.18 -3.52 -0.54
N GLY A 222 -22.94 -2.92 -1.48
CA GLY A 222 -24.38 -2.72 -1.34
C GLY A 222 -24.79 -1.60 -0.39
N ILE A 223 -23.93 -0.60 -0.13
CA ILE A 223 -24.17 0.50 0.80
C ILE A 223 -24.08 1.83 0.05
N PRO A 224 -25.21 2.41 -0.40
CA PRO A 224 -25.23 3.58 -1.27
C PRO A 224 -24.63 4.86 -0.68
N ASN A 225 -24.67 5.01 0.63
CA ASN A 225 -24.14 6.17 1.37
C ASN A 225 -22.72 5.95 1.93
N TYR A 226 -22.07 4.83 1.65
CA TYR A 226 -20.68 4.62 2.03
C TYR A 226 -19.78 5.68 1.40
N ASN A 227 -18.92 6.30 2.22
CA ASN A 227 -17.82 7.14 1.77
C ASN A 227 -16.68 7.03 2.78
N PRO A 228 -15.50 6.50 2.37
CA PRO A 228 -14.36 6.38 3.28
C PRO A 228 -13.73 7.73 3.61
N HIS A 229 -14.01 8.80 2.84
CA HIS A 229 -13.37 10.11 2.99
C HIS A 229 -11.84 10.07 2.99
N LEU A 230 -11.25 8.98 2.49
CA LEU A 230 -9.83 8.70 2.51
C LEU A 230 -9.33 8.29 1.13
N PHE A 231 -8.27 8.95 0.69
CA PHE A 231 -7.59 8.71 -0.59
C PHE A 231 -6.10 8.43 -0.37
N ARG A 232 -5.54 7.52 -1.16
CA ARG A 232 -4.10 7.39 -1.29
C ARG A 232 -3.72 7.62 -2.75
N PHE A 233 -2.80 8.56 -2.97
CA PHE A 233 -2.33 8.90 -4.30
C PHE A 233 -1.48 7.76 -4.87
N PRO A 234 -1.74 7.25 -6.10
CA PRO A 234 -0.82 6.37 -6.81
C PRO A 234 0.61 6.92 -6.83
N GLY A 235 1.55 6.17 -6.23
CA GLY A 235 2.94 6.62 -6.07
C GLY A 235 3.16 7.72 -5.03
N GLY A 236 2.21 7.93 -4.09
CA GLY A 236 2.30 8.90 -3.01
C GLY A 236 1.86 10.32 -3.36
N SER A 237 1.59 11.13 -2.34
CA SER A 237 1.00 12.47 -2.46
C SER A 237 1.99 13.58 -2.85
N SER A 238 3.27 13.28 -2.99
CA SER A 238 4.30 14.27 -3.31
C SER A 238 5.38 13.70 -4.23
N GLY A 239 6.10 14.62 -4.89
CA GLY A 239 7.23 14.29 -5.75
C GLY A 239 6.85 13.80 -7.15
N GLY A 240 7.89 13.65 -7.99
CA GLY A 240 7.76 13.24 -9.38
C GLY A 240 7.21 14.32 -10.33
N PRO A 241 6.94 13.96 -11.60
CA PRO A 241 6.57 14.91 -12.62
C PRO A 241 5.18 15.54 -12.44
N TYR A 242 4.36 15.00 -11.53
CA TYR A 242 2.99 15.45 -11.28
C TYR A 242 2.82 16.15 -9.92
N ASP A 243 3.91 16.59 -9.28
CA ASP A 243 3.88 17.13 -7.93
C ASP A 243 2.96 18.35 -7.78
N ASP A 244 2.93 19.24 -8.77
CA ASP A 244 2.07 20.42 -8.73
C ASP A 244 0.59 20.06 -8.87
N VAL A 245 0.24 19.11 -9.75
CA VAL A 245 -1.14 18.60 -9.88
C VAL A 245 -1.59 17.93 -8.58
N LYS A 246 -0.70 17.15 -7.93
CA LYS A 246 -1.00 16.50 -6.64
C LYS A 246 -1.28 17.52 -5.54
N LYS A 247 -0.49 18.60 -5.44
CA LYS A 247 -0.71 19.69 -4.46
C LYS A 247 -2.07 20.34 -4.64
N GLU A 248 -2.44 20.69 -5.88
CA GLU A 248 -3.74 21.28 -6.18
C GLU A 248 -4.87 20.28 -5.94
N ALA A 249 -4.67 19.00 -6.26
CA ALA A 249 -5.63 17.93 -6.01
C ALA A 249 -5.88 17.72 -4.51
N ILE A 250 -4.87 17.83 -3.66
CA ILE A 250 -5.03 17.76 -2.19
C ILE A 250 -6.02 18.82 -1.71
N GLU A 251 -5.88 20.06 -2.17
CA GLU A 251 -6.79 21.14 -1.80
C GLU A 251 -8.21 20.89 -2.33
N LEU A 252 -8.35 20.37 -3.55
CA LEU A 252 -9.65 20.04 -4.13
C LEU A 252 -10.33 18.89 -3.39
N LEU A 253 -9.60 17.84 -3.04
CA LEU A 253 -10.10 16.71 -2.25
C LEU A 253 -10.58 17.18 -0.88
N LYS A 254 -9.82 18.03 -0.21
CA LYS A 254 -10.18 18.62 1.08
C LYS A 254 -11.47 19.42 1.00
N GLN A 255 -11.67 20.24 -0.04
CA GLN A 255 -12.90 20.99 -0.29
C GLN A 255 -14.12 20.07 -0.48
N ASN A 256 -13.89 18.81 -0.91
CA ASN A 256 -14.91 17.79 -1.07
C ASN A 256 -15.02 16.83 0.15
N GLY A 257 -14.42 17.19 1.28
CA GLY A 257 -14.49 16.39 2.51
C GLY A 257 -13.71 15.09 2.40
N ILE A 258 -12.58 15.08 1.68
CA ILE A 258 -11.70 13.91 1.48
C ILE A 258 -10.31 14.27 2.00
N THR A 259 -9.79 13.44 2.91
CA THR A 259 -8.39 13.52 3.34
C THR A 259 -7.53 12.53 2.57
N HIS A 260 -6.21 12.65 2.70
CA HIS A 260 -5.29 11.68 2.11
C HIS A 260 -4.29 11.16 3.14
N THR A 261 -3.72 10.00 2.86
CA THR A 261 -2.66 9.41 3.68
C THR A 261 -1.55 8.82 2.80
N ASN A 262 -0.34 8.82 3.33
CA ASN A 262 0.80 8.09 2.80
C ASN A 262 1.14 6.89 3.74
N TRP A 263 2.43 6.65 3.91
CA TRP A 263 3.00 5.61 4.77
C TRP A 263 4.33 6.11 5.35
N ASN A 264 4.77 5.51 6.44
CA ASN A 264 6.09 5.72 7.02
C ASN A 264 6.91 4.42 7.13
N CYS A 265 6.34 3.29 6.70
CA CYS A 265 7.02 2.02 6.68
C CYS A 265 6.77 1.30 5.35
N LEU A 266 7.83 0.80 4.73
CA LEU A 266 7.81 0.16 3.41
C LEU A 266 8.10 -1.34 3.54
N SER A 267 7.30 -2.17 2.88
CA SER A 267 7.60 -3.59 2.72
C SER A 267 8.59 -3.88 1.58
N GLY A 268 8.79 -2.92 0.68
CA GLY A 268 9.63 -3.09 -0.51
C GLY A 268 9.01 -3.90 -1.64
N ASP A 269 7.81 -4.44 -1.49
CA ASP A 269 7.15 -5.28 -2.50
C ASP A 269 6.88 -4.56 -3.83
N ALA A 270 6.64 -3.24 -3.81
CA ALA A 270 6.54 -2.42 -5.01
C ALA A 270 7.90 -2.14 -5.67
N ALA A 271 8.98 -2.08 -4.89
CA ALA A 271 10.32 -1.80 -5.36
C ALA A 271 11.08 -3.03 -5.90
N GLY A 272 10.41 -4.20 -5.92
CA GLY A 272 10.97 -5.43 -6.45
C GLY A 272 11.61 -6.35 -5.41
N SER A 273 11.32 -6.18 -4.12
CA SER A 273 11.66 -7.19 -3.11
C SER A 273 10.98 -8.51 -3.47
N THR A 274 11.79 -9.53 -3.75
CA THR A 274 11.33 -10.84 -4.20
C THR A 274 11.51 -11.93 -3.15
N THR A 275 12.05 -11.59 -1.99
CA THR A 275 12.24 -12.51 -0.86
C THR A 275 11.74 -11.88 0.44
N VAL A 276 11.40 -12.74 1.39
CA VAL A 276 10.96 -12.34 2.73
C VAL A 276 12.07 -11.58 3.46
N GLU A 277 13.33 -11.97 3.29
CA GLU A 277 14.48 -11.29 3.90
C GLU A 277 14.64 -9.86 3.41
N ALA A 278 14.51 -9.64 2.09
CA ALA A 278 14.57 -8.29 1.52
C ALA A 278 13.41 -7.41 2.02
N MET A 279 12.22 -7.97 2.24
CA MET A 279 11.10 -7.24 2.85
C MET A 279 11.39 -6.87 4.31
N TRP A 280 12.03 -7.73 5.08
CA TRP A 280 12.47 -7.41 6.44
C TRP A 280 13.51 -6.29 6.47
N ASP A 281 14.44 -6.28 5.52
CA ASP A 281 15.44 -5.21 5.41
C ASP A 281 14.76 -3.84 5.16
N GLU A 282 13.79 -3.78 4.25
CA GLU A 282 13.03 -2.57 3.97
C GLU A 282 12.18 -2.12 5.17
N ILE A 283 11.47 -3.02 5.84
CA ILE A 283 10.71 -2.74 7.06
C ILE A 283 11.65 -2.15 8.13
N ASN A 284 12.77 -2.80 8.43
CA ASN A 284 13.69 -2.37 9.47
C ASN A 284 14.34 -1.02 9.15
N GLN A 285 14.65 -0.77 7.87
CA GLN A 285 15.24 0.51 7.44
C GLN A 285 14.23 1.65 7.49
N SER A 286 13.01 1.43 6.99
CA SER A 286 12.01 2.48 6.85
C SER A 286 11.28 2.80 8.16
N SER A 287 11.14 1.84 9.08
CA SER A 287 10.47 2.02 10.37
C SER A 287 11.38 2.55 11.49
N ALA A 288 12.67 2.80 11.21
CA ALA A 288 13.65 3.14 12.23
C ALA A 288 13.30 4.42 13.00
N GLY A 289 12.96 4.29 14.27
CA GLY A 289 12.64 5.40 15.18
C GLY A 289 11.16 5.76 15.27
N ASP A 290 10.29 5.06 14.54
CA ASP A 290 8.84 5.25 14.59
C ASP A 290 8.19 4.19 15.49
N ASP A 291 7.27 4.64 16.36
CA ASP A 291 6.49 3.74 17.23
C ASP A 291 5.16 3.34 16.56
N ASN A 292 4.53 4.23 15.79
CA ASN A 292 3.36 3.93 14.97
C ASN A 292 3.77 3.69 13.53
N LEU A 293 3.29 2.60 12.95
CA LEU A 293 3.65 2.18 11.60
C LEU A 293 2.42 2.12 10.69
N VAL A 294 2.42 2.91 9.63
CA VAL A 294 1.54 2.71 8.49
C VAL A 294 2.35 2.00 7.41
N ILE A 295 2.13 0.71 7.28
CA ILE A 295 2.93 -0.18 6.44
C ILE A 295 2.32 -0.27 5.06
N LEU A 296 3.07 0.16 4.03
CA LEU A 296 2.70 -0.01 2.63
C LEU A 296 3.04 -1.41 2.15
N MET A 297 2.03 -2.10 1.71
CA MET A 297 2.07 -3.37 0.99
C MET A 297 1.10 -3.33 -0.19
N HIS A 298 1.13 -4.35 -1.03
CA HIS A 298 0.22 -4.49 -2.16
C HIS A 298 -0.38 -5.90 -2.17
N ASP A 299 -1.67 -5.99 -2.50
CA ASP A 299 -2.35 -7.26 -2.78
C ASP A 299 -2.61 -7.46 -4.29
N ALA A 300 -1.82 -6.77 -5.14
CA ALA A 300 -1.81 -6.95 -6.58
C ALA A 300 -1.42 -8.38 -7.00
N GLY A 301 -1.81 -8.81 -8.20
CA GLY A 301 -1.75 -10.22 -8.62
C GLY A 301 -0.36 -10.86 -8.63
N ASP A 302 0.71 -10.08 -8.75
CA ASP A 302 2.11 -10.52 -8.75
C ASP A 302 2.73 -10.61 -7.33
N LYS A 303 2.05 -10.15 -6.28
CA LYS A 303 2.59 -9.98 -4.92
C LYS A 303 2.55 -11.26 -4.06
N LYS A 304 3.09 -12.37 -4.58
CA LYS A 304 3.18 -13.63 -3.82
C LYS A 304 4.05 -13.52 -2.58
N VAL A 305 5.14 -12.78 -2.67
CA VAL A 305 6.06 -12.60 -1.54
C VAL A 305 5.39 -11.85 -0.38
N THR A 306 4.46 -10.93 -0.67
CA THR A 306 3.66 -10.25 0.36
C THR A 306 2.82 -11.24 1.14
N VAL A 307 2.19 -12.22 0.46
CA VAL A 307 1.41 -13.30 1.10
C VAL A 307 2.30 -14.16 2.00
N GLU A 308 3.51 -14.51 1.55
CA GLU A 308 4.47 -15.31 2.33
C GLU A 308 5.02 -14.54 3.54
N PHE A 309 5.19 -13.23 3.40
CA PHE A 309 5.74 -12.35 4.42
C PHE A 309 4.74 -12.01 5.54
N LEU A 310 3.47 -11.81 5.19
CA LEU A 310 2.43 -11.27 6.07
C LEU A 310 2.27 -12.03 7.41
N PRO A 311 2.28 -13.38 7.46
CA PRO A 311 2.23 -14.11 8.72
C PRO A 311 3.37 -13.76 9.67
N GLN A 312 4.59 -13.70 9.17
CA GLN A 312 5.79 -13.40 9.96
C GLN A 312 5.76 -11.97 10.50
N LEU A 313 5.29 -11.01 9.68
CA LEU A 313 5.11 -9.62 10.08
C LEU A 313 4.14 -9.51 11.26
N ILE A 314 2.97 -10.15 11.14
CA ILE A 314 1.95 -10.10 12.17
C ILE A 314 2.46 -10.75 13.48
N GLU A 315 3.03 -11.93 13.40
CA GLU A 315 3.56 -12.65 14.58
C GLU A 315 4.64 -11.84 15.30
N LYS A 316 5.60 -11.27 14.55
CA LYS A 316 6.66 -10.44 15.13
C LYS A 316 6.09 -9.28 15.94
N TYR A 317 5.24 -8.46 15.33
CA TYR A 317 4.76 -7.25 15.97
C TYR A 317 3.71 -7.52 17.07
N GLN A 318 2.92 -8.61 16.98
CA GLN A 318 2.10 -9.07 18.11
C GLN A 318 2.96 -9.45 19.31
N ASN A 319 4.07 -10.17 19.08
CA ASN A 319 5.02 -10.55 20.15
C ASN A 319 5.73 -9.32 20.75
N GLU A 320 5.95 -8.26 19.99
CA GLU A 320 6.52 -6.99 20.46
C GLU A 320 5.49 -6.08 21.14
N GLY A 321 4.23 -6.50 21.22
CA GLY A 321 3.15 -5.79 21.92
C GLY A 321 2.57 -4.62 21.13
N TYR A 322 2.62 -4.66 19.80
CA TYR A 322 1.95 -3.69 18.94
C TYR A 322 0.45 -4.01 18.86
N GLU A 323 -0.36 -2.96 18.79
CA GLU A 323 -1.78 -3.04 18.50
C GLU A 323 -2.00 -2.87 16.98
N PHE A 324 -2.74 -3.82 16.38
CA PHE A 324 -3.13 -3.73 14.96
C PHE A 324 -4.43 -2.97 14.83
N CYS A 325 -4.41 -1.86 14.09
CA CYS A 325 -5.51 -0.95 13.86
C CYS A 325 -5.83 -0.86 12.36
N ASN A 326 -7.01 -0.33 12.03
CA ASN A 326 -7.31 0.15 10.69
C ASN A 326 -7.90 1.56 10.73
N TYR A 327 -8.23 2.15 9.58
CA TYR A 327 -8.70 3.53 9.56
C TYR A 327 -10.12 3.73 10.12
N TYR A 328 -10.89 2.67 10.42
CA TYR A 328 -12.12 2.83 11.20
C TYR A 328 -11.86 3.41 12.60
N ASP A 329 -10.71 3.07 13.20
CA ASP A 329 -10.31 3.56 14.53
C ASP A 329 -10.09 5.09 14.56
N ILE A 330 -9.98 5.73 13.40
CA ILE A 330 -9.79 7.18 13.24
C ILE A 330 -11.01 7.84 12.62
N MET A 331 -11.61 7.22 11.60
CA MET A 331 -12.65 7.82 10.75
C MET A 331 -14.07 7.68 11.33
N CYS A 332 -14.26 6.85 12.36
CA CYS A 332 -15.55 6.61 13.00
C CYS A 332 -15.61 7.09 14.48
N GLU A 333 -14.72 8.01 14.86
CA GLU A 333 -14.74 8.64 16.21
C GLU A 333 -15.84 9.67 16.39
#